data_9ab2f880e658c078cd1edb416a5aff78
#
_entry.id   9ab2f880e658c078cd1edb416a5aff78
#
_cell.length_a   1.000
_cell.length_b   1.000
_cell.length_c   1.000
_cell.angle_alpha   90.00
_cell.angle_beta   90.00
_cell.angle_gamma   90.00
#
_symmetry.space_group_name_H-M   'P 1'
#
loop_
_entity.id
_entity.type
_entity.pdbx_description
1 polymer ?
#
loop_
_entity_poly.entity_id
_entity_poly.type
_entity_poly.pdbx_seq_one_letter_code
_entity_poly.pdbx_strand_id
1 'polypeptide(L)'
;MKEYHCNCKAGCDTYRCNCLKHHEPCDETCGCVDCRNPLNGMDVENLSVCAIENIKTVQALTAEDLAKRHELPCGHASVPLQQLLTSYYCQECGEGYWYSFCWDMVVQEGDTWHCEDCHECRDWREWHCEVCNRCTYGVSFPCEYCGNDSGVMRF
;
A
#
# COMPACT_ATOMS: atom_id res chain seq x y z
N MET A 1 4.04 2.88 -21.44
CA MET A 1 4.62 1.56 -21.74
C MET A 1 4.77 0.77 -20.43
N LYS A 2 4.34 -0.45 -20.46
CA LYS A 2 4.42 -1.30 -19.29
C LYS A 2 5.85 -1.80 -19.07
N GLU A 3 6.33 -1.69 -17.83
CA GLU A 3 7.71 -2.02 -17.48
C GLU A 3 7.89 -3.51 -17.13
N TYR A 4 6.89 -4.13 -16.52
CA TYR A 4 6.98 -5.52 -16.05
C TYR A 4 6.02 -6.41 -16.81
N HIS A 5 6.45 -7.66 -17.03
CA HIS A 5 5.68 -8.69 -17.72
C HIS A 5 5.78 -9.99 -16.96
N CYS A 6 4.82 -10.89 -17.16
CA CYS A 6 4.79 -12.18 -16.48
C CYS A 6 4.53 -13.32 -17.45
N ASN A 7 4.82 -14.53 -16.99
CA ASN A 7 4.50 -15.78 -17.71
C ASN A 7 3.82 -16.78 -16.79
N CYS A 8 2.91 -16.29 -15.94
CA CYS A 8 2.25 -17.11 -14.94
C CYS A 8 1.33 -18.15 -15.56
N LYS A 9 1.36 -19.37 -15.01
CA LYS A 9 0.47 -20.46 -15.40
C LYS A 9 -0.62 -20.71 -14.36
N ALA A 10 -0.56 -20.00 -13.23
CA ALA A 10 -1.44 -20.18 -12.07
C ALA A 10 -2.38 -19.00 -11.84
N GLY A 11 -2.61 -18.13 -12.84
CA GLY A 11 -3.67 -17.13 -12.79
C GLY A 11 -3.30 -15.72 -12.33
N CYS A 12 -2.08 -15.43 -12.00
CA CYS A 12 -1.60 -14.06 -11.66
C CYS A 12 -2.24 -13.44 -10.41
N ASP A 13 -2.80 -14.20 -9.51
CA ASP A 13 -3.49 -13.68 -8.33
C ASP A 13 -2.65 -13.73 -7.05
N THR A 14 -1.37 -14.00 -7.18
CA THR A 14 -0.40 -13.99 -6.07
C THR A 14 0.83 -13.17 -6.45
N TYR A 15 1.67 -12.86 -5.47
CA TYR A 15 2.92 -12.11 -5.69
C TYR A 15 4.00 -12.92 -6.44
N ARG A 16 3.70 -14.13 -6.88
CA ARG A 16 4.52 -14.86 -7.85
C ARG A 16 4.43 -14.24 -9.23
N CYS A 17 3.31 -13.56 -9.51
CA CYS A 17 3.14 -12.79 -10.74
C CYS A 17 4.01 -11.54 -10.68
N ASN A 18 4.92 -11.38 -11.64
CA ASN A 18 5.82 -10.23 -11.69
C ASN A 18 5.06 -8.91 -11.83
N CYS A 19 3.95 -8.90 -12.55
CA CYS A 19 3.12 -7.71 -12.70
C CYS A 19 2.45 -7.34 -11.37
N LEU A 20 1.78 -8.29 -10.73
CA LEU A 20 1.12 -8.04 -9.45
C LEU A 20 2.12 -7.63 -8.38
N LYS A 21 3.30 -8.26 -8.36
CA LYS A 21 4.37 -7.93 -7.42
C LYS A 21 4.80 -6.47 -7.54
N HIS A 22 4.77 -5.91 -8.74
CA HIS A 22 5.14 -4.52 -9.01
C HIS A 22 3.92 -3.60 -9.14
N HIS A 23 2.76 -4.04 -8.65
CA HIS A 23 1.51 -3.28 -8.61
C HIS A 23 1.03 -2.83 -10.00
N GLU A 24 1.16 -3.72 -10.98
CA GLU A 24 0.69 -3.47 -12.34
C GLU A 24 -0.32 -4.53 -12.78
N PRO A 25 -1.30 -4.16 -13.64
CA PRO A 25 -2.15 -5.13 -14.28
C PRO A 25 -1.37 -5.90 -15.36
N CYS A 26 -1.90 -7.05 -15.77
CA CYS A 26 -1.38 -7.78 -16.93
C CYS A 26 -2.02 -7.26 -18.21
N ASP A 27 -1.34 -7.43 -19.33
CA ASP A 27 -1.85 -7.06 -20.65
C ASP A 27 -1.51 -8.13 -21.69
N GLU A 28 -1.76 -7.82 -22.95
CA GLU A 28 -1.51 -8.72 -24.08
C GLU A 28 -0.02 -9.05 -24.28
N THR A 29 0.89 -8.25 -23.72
CA THR A 29 2.34 -8.50 -23.81
C THR A 29 2.82 -9.52 -22.79
N CYS A 30 1.95 -9.92 -21.85
CA CYS A 30 2.26 -10.95 -20.87
C CYS A 30 1.98 -12.33 -21.43
N GLY A 31 2.76 -13.32 -21.01
CA GLY A 31 2.58 -14.72 -21.40
C GLY A 31 1.72 -15.53 -20.42
N CYS A 32 0.92 -14.87 -19.59
CA CYS A 32 0.12 -15.55 -18.58
C CYS A 32 -1.09 -16.27 -19.18
N VAL A 33 -1.49 -17.34 -18.49
CA VAL A 33 -2.65 -18.18 -18.85
C VAL A 33 -3.73 -17.98 -17.81
N ASP A 34 -4.99 -17.79 -18.26
CA ASP A 34 -6.15 -17.61 -17.37
C ASP A 34 -5.90 -16.52 -16.33
N CYS A 35 -5.49 -15.35 -16.80
CA CYS A 35 -5.06 -14.25 -15.93
C CYS A 35 -6.19 -13.79 -15.00
N ARG A 36 -5.91 -13.80 -13.70
CA ARG A 36 -6.80 -13.31 -12.64
C ARG A 36 -6.12 -12.22 -11.83
N ASN A 37 -5.20 -11.46 -12.44
CA ASN A 37 -4.58 -10.32 -11.78
C ASN A 37 -5.67 -9.35 -11.32
N PRO A 38 -5.85 -9.13 -10.00
CA PRO A 38 -6.93 -8.27 -9.50
C PRO A 38 -6.79 -6.81 -9.89
N LEU A 39 -5.64 -6.40 -10.41
CA LEU A 39 -5.41 -5.02 -10.87
C LEU A 39 -5.84 -4.78 -12.31
N ASN A 40 -6.20 -5.83 -13.04
CA ASN A 40 -6.65 -5.70 -14.44
C ASN A 40 -7.87 -4.78 -14.52
N GLY A 41 -7.79 -3.79 -15.41
CA GLY A 41 -8.87 -2.82 -15.61
C GLY A 41 -8.98 -1.74 -14.56
N MET A 42 -8.04 -1.67 -13.60
CA MET A 42 -8.05 -0.67 -12.54
C MET A 42 -7.03 0.43 -12.79
N ASP A 43 -7.37 1.65 -12.37
CA ASP A 43 -6.45 2.78 -12.37
C ASP A 43 -5.65 2.75 -11.07
N VAL A 44 -4.51 2.05 -11.08
CA VAL A 44 -3.68 1.86 -9.90
C VAL A 44 -2.84 3.08 -9.55
N GLU A 45 -2.65 4.01 -10.48
CA GLU A 45 -1.84 5.21 -10.24
C GLU A 45 -2.45 6.12 -9.18
N ASN A 46 -3.76 6.08 -9.02
CA ASN A 46 -4.48 6.91 -8.08
C ASN A 46 -4.82 6.20 -6.76
N LEU A 47 -4.30 5.00 -6.55
CA LEU A 47 -4.51 4.25 -5.32
C LEU A 47 -3.27 4.33 -4.41
N SER A 48 -3.50 4.37 -3.10
CA SER A 48 -2.39 4.24 -2.15
C SER A 48 -1.78 2.84 -2.25
N VAL A 49 -0.51 2.69 -1.87
CA VAL A 49 0.16 1.38 -1.87
C VAL A 49 -0.61 0.38 -1.02
N CYS A 50 -1.10 0.80 0.15
CA CYS A 50 -1.89 -0.06 1.03
C CYS A 50 -3.16 -0.55 0.32
N ALA A 51 -3.88 0.33 -0.39
CA ALA A 51 -5.08 -0.05 -1.14
C ALA A 51 -4.75 -1.06 -2.24
N ILE A 52 -3.66 -0.84 -2.98
CA ILE A 52 -3.23 -1.76 -4.05
C ILE A 52 -2.92 -3.14 -3.46
N GLU A 53 -2.18 -3.19 -2.35
CA GLU A 53 -1.80 -4.46 -1.74
C GLU A 53 -2.97 -5.17 -1.05
N ASN A 54 -4.05 -4.44 -0.80
CA ASN A 54 -5.30 -4.99 -0.26
C ASN A 54 -6.42 -4.94 -1.31
N ILE A 55 -6.07 -5.06 -2.58
CA ILE A 55 -7.01 -4.83 -3.69
C ILE A 55 -8.23 -5.76 -3.64
N LYS A 56 -8.08 -6.98 -3.17
CA LYS A 56 -9.21 -7.91 -3.04
C LYS A 56 -10.24 -7.40 -2.03
N THR A 57 -9.77 -6.80 -0.94
CA THR A 57 -10.63 -6.14 0.05
C THR A 57 -11.30 -4.92 -0.57
N VAL A 58 -10.54 -4.10 -1.32
CA VAL A 58 -11.06 -2.91 -1.98
C VAL A 58 -12.17 -3.30 -2.98
N GLN A 59 -11.96 -4.34 -3.76
CA GLN A 59 -12.92 -4.81 -4.75
C GLN A 59 -14.20 -5.38 -4.12
N ALA A 60 -14.11 -5.85 -2.88
CA ALA A 60 -15.25 -6.38 -2.15
C ALA A 60 -16.09 -5.29 -1.46
N LEU A 61 -15.62 -4.04 -1.46
CA LEU A 61 -16.35 -2.93 -0.86
C LEU A 61 -17.62 -2.63 -1.64
N THR A 62 -18.73 -2.44 -0.90
CA THR A 62 -20.01 -2.04 -1.49
C THR A 62 -20.04 -0.54 -1.71
N ALA A 63 -21.04 -0.05 -2.48
CA ALA A 63 -21.25 1.38 -2.62
C ALA A 63 -21.49 2.06 -1.28
N GLU A 64 -22.16 1.37 -0.35
CA GLU A 64 -22.40 1.85 0.99
C GLU A 64 -21.08 2.00 1.78
N ASP A 65 -20.20 1.00 1.69
CA ASP A 65 -18.87 1.05 2.31
C ASP A 65 -18.06 2.22 1.81
N LEU A 66 -18.05 2.43 0.48
CA LEU A 66 -17.30 3.51 -0.15
C LEU A 66 -17.84 4.90 0.21
N ALA A 67 -19.13 5.00 0.46
CA ALA A 67 -19.78 6.26 0.85
C ALA A 67 -19.70 6.53 2.34
N LYS A 68 -19.35 5.54 3.14
CA LYS A 68 -19.23 5.69 4.59
C LYS A 68 -18.18 6.73 4.93
N ARG A 69 -18.56 7.72 5.74
CA ARG A 69 -17.65 8.80 6.10
C ARG A 69 -16.79 8.42 7.30
N HIS A 70 -15.53 8.82 7.23
CA HIS A 70 -14.55 8.62 8.29
C HIS A 70 -14.02 9.97 8.73
N GLU A 71 -13.95 10.19 10.03
CA GLU A 71 -13.38 11.42 10.56
C GLU A 71 -11.86 11.38 10.41
N LEU A 72 -11.28 12.49 9.93
CA LEU A 72 -9.82 12.62 9.84
C LEU A 72 -9.23 12.75 11.24
N PRO A 73 -8.04 12.19 11.49
CA PRO A 73 -7.38 12.32 12.80
C PRO A 73 -7.20 13.75 13.27
N CYS A 74 -7.10 14.71 12.35
CA CYS A 74 -7.00 16.13 12.70
C CYS A 74 -8.33 16.73 13.19
N GLY A 75 -9.45 16.05 12.99
CA GLY A 75 -10.76 16.51 13.40
C GLY A 75 -11.36 17.63 12.56
N HIS A 76 -10.69 18.06 11.49
CA HIS A 76 -11.16 19.18 10.66
C HIS A 76 -12.25 18.78 9.66
N ALA A 77 -12.35 17.52 9.33
CA ALA A 77 -13.32 17.05 8.34
C ALA A 77 -13.60 15.57 8.49
N SER A 78 -14.72 15.12 7.93
CA SER A 78 -14.96 13.72 7.66
C SER A 78 -15.10 13.55 6.15
N VAL A 79 -14.57 12.45 5.61
CA VAL A 79 -14.59 12.20 4.17
C VAL A 79 -15.01 10.76 3.88
N PRO A 80 -15.67 10.49 2.75
CA PRO A 80 -16.05 9.13 2.41
C PRO A 80 -14.81 8.28 2.13
N LEU A 81 -14.91 6.98 2.44
CA LEU A 81 -13.82 6.03 2.24
C LEU A 81 -13.26 6.08 0.82
N GLN A 82 -14.11 6.29 -0.18
CA GLN A 82 -13.70 6.38 -1.57
C GLN A 82 -12.56 7.40 -1.77
N GLN A 83 -12.60 8.53 -1.08
CA GLN A 83 -11.56 9.56 -1.18
C GLN A 83 -10.29 9.20 -0.40
N LEU A 84 -10.38 8.23 0.49
CA LEU A 84 -9.24 7.77 1.29
C LEU A 84 -8.53 6.56 0.69
N LEU A 85 -8.99 6.07 -0.45
CA LEU A 85 -8.27 5.05 -1.23
C LEU A 85 -7.03 5.64 -1.91
N THR A 86 -6.99 6.95 -2.02
CA THR A 86 -5.82 7.74 -2.42
C THR A 86 -5.43 8.63 -1.25
N SER A 87 -4.41 9.47 -1.41
CA SER A 87 -4.10 10.49 -0.39
C SER A 87 -5.09 11.64 -0.49
N TYR A 88 -5.77 11.94 0.60
CA TYR A 88 -6.65 13.10 0.74
C TYR A 88 -5.94 14.19 1.54
N TYR A 89 -5.88 15.40 1.01
CA TYR A 89 -5.23 16.51 1.69
C TYR A 89 -6.26 17.39 2.40
N CYS A 90 -6.11 17.52 3.71
CA CYS A 90 -6.94 18.41 4.51
C CYS A 90 -6.55 19.86 4.25
N GLN A 91 -7.50 20.69 3.83
CA GLN A 91 -7.21 22.09 3.50
C GLN A 91 -6.94 22.94 4.73
N GLU A 92 -7.41 22.51 5.90
CA GLU A 92 -7.21 23.25 7.15
C GLU A 92 -5.79 23.08 7.71
N CYS A 93 -5.24 21.88 7.69
CA CYS A 93 -3.92 21.63 8.25
C CYS A 93 -2.85 21.30 7.19
N GLY A 94 -3.24 21.08 5.94
CA GLY A 94 -2.31 20.79 4.85
C GLY A 94 -1.71 19.38 4.87
N GLU A 95 -2.17 18.52 5.77
CA GLU A 95 -1.67 17.16 5.90
C GLU A 95 -2.43 16.19 5.01
N GLY A 96 -1.72 15.12 4.56
CA GLY A 96 -2.32 14.05 3.78
C GLY A 96 -2.80 12.91 4.66
N TYR A 97 -3.91 12.30 4.28
CA TYR A 97 -4.52 11.17 4.99
C TYR A 97 -4.94 10.11 3.99
N TRP A 98 -4.87 8.84 4.40
CA TRP A 98 -5.34 7.72 3.61
C TRP A 98 -5.86 6.62 4.54
N TYR A 99 -6.59 5.65 3.99
CA TYR A 99 -7.14 4.55 4.80
C TYR A 99 -6.17 3.38 4.82
N SER A 100 -5.81 2.93 6.03
CA SER A 100 -4.98 1.74 6.22
C SER A 100 -5.90 0.51 6.33
N PHE A 101 -5.86 -0.36 5.34
CA PHE A 101 -6.59 -1.63 5.39
C PHE A 101 -5.91 -2.63 6.31
N CYS A 102 -4.63 -2.42 6.63
CA CYS A 102 -3.89 -3.25 7.59
C CYS A 102 -4.34 -2.98 9.01
N TRP A 103 -4.61 -1.71 9.33
CA TRP A 103 -4.99 -1.26 10.68
C TRP A 103 -6.47 -0.93 10.79
N ASP A 104 -7.20 -0.95 9.68
CA ASP A 104 -8.63 -0.64 9.59
C ASP A 104 -8.97 0.73 10.19
N MET A 105 -8.21 1.75 9.80
CA MET A 105 -8.38 3.12 10.28
C MET A 105 -7.75 4.13 9.33
N VAL A 106 -8.17 5.39 9.45
CA VAL A 106 -7.54 6.51 8.74
C VAL A 106 -6.19 6.82 9.39
N VAL A 107 -5.17 7.01 8.58
CA VAL A 107 -3.81 7.31 9.05
C VAL A 107 -3.28 8.57 8.35
N GLN A 108 -2.32 9.24 9.00
CA GLN A 108 -1.67 10.41 8.44
C GLN A 108 -0.46 9.98 7.61
N GLU A 109 -0.32 10.57 6.43
CA GLU A 109 0.71 10.19 5.45
C GLU A 109 2.13 10.29 6.01
N GLY A 110 2.42 11.34 6.81
CA GLY A 110 3.74 11.54 7.39
C GLY A 110 4.08 10.63 8.57
N ASP A 111 3.05 10.04 9.19
CA ASP A 111 3.22 9.22 10.41
C ASP A 111 3.15 7.72 10.11
N THR A 112 2.71 7.34 8.92
CA THR A 112 2.44 5.94 8.60
C THR A 112 2.89 5.65 7.17
N TRP A 113 3.44 4.47 6.96
CA TRP A 113 3.79 4.00 5.63
C TRP A 113 3.43 2.52 5.50
N HIS A 114 3.33 2.05 4.27
CA HIS A 114 3.05 0.64 3.99
C HIS A 114 4.33 -0.02 3.48
N CYS A 115 4.80 -1.04 4.19
CA CYS A 115 5.98 -1.80 3.77
C CYS A 115 5.58 -2.81 2.71
N GLU A 116 6.08 -2.65 1.49
CA GLU A 116 5.79 -3.55 0.38
C GLU A 116 6.44 -4.92 0.53
N ASP A 117 7.51 -4.99 1.31
CA ASP A 117 8.20 -6.27 1.55
C ASP A 117 7.52 -7.10 2.63
N CYS A 118 7.02 -6.43 3.68
CA CYS A 118 6.27 -7.09 4.76
C CYS A 118 4.77 -7.15 4.48
N HIS A 119 4.28 -6.37 3.52
CA HIS A 119 2.86 -6.27 3.16
C HIS A 119 1.99 -5.78 4.30
N GLU A 120 2.53 -4.86 5.12
CA GLU A 120 1.83 -4.30 6.26
C GLU A 120 2.15 -2.83 6.44
N CYS A 121 1.20 -2.08 7.03
CA CYS A 121 1.46 -0.70 7.43
C CYS A 121 2.37 -0.65 8.65
N ARG A 122 3.21 0.39 8.69
CA ARG A 122 4.18 0.60 9.76
C ARG A 122 4.16 2.06 10.20
N ASP A 123 4.58 2.27 11.44
CA ASP A 123 4.79 3.61 12.00
C ASP A 123 6.03 4.24 11.34
N TRP A 124 6.08 5.57 11.27
CA TRP A 124 7.21 6.29 10.66
C TRP A 124 8.56 5.98 11.32
N ARG A 125 8.54 5.51 12.57
CA ARG A 125 9.75 5.17 13.31
C ARG A 125 10.28 3.77 13.01
N GLU A 126 9.57 3.00 12.22
CA GLU A 126 9.99 1.66 11.79
C GLU A 126 10.62 1.73 10.40
N TRP A 127 11.51 0.79 10.12
CA TRP A 127 12.13 0.64 8.80
C TRP A 127 12.31 -0.83 8.48
N HIS A 128 12.41 -1.15 7.20
CA HIS A 128 12.59 -2.53 6.75
C HIS A 128 14.07 -2.88 6.70
N CYS A 129 14.48 -3.90 7.45
CA CYS A 129 15.83 -4.42 7.41
C CYS A 129 15.96 -5.46 6.30
N GLU A 130 16.74 -5.15 5.27
CA GLU A 130 16.93 -6.04 4.14
C GLU A 130 17.72 -7.32 4.50
N VAL A 131 18.55 -7.24 5.53
CA VAL A 131 19.33 -8.40 6.00
C VAL A 131 18.42 -9.42 6.68
N CYS A 132 17.54 -8.95 7.58
CA CYS A 132 16.58 -9.81 8.28
C CYS A 132 15.30 -10.05 7.47
N ASN A 133 15.08 -9.24 6.44
CA ASN A 133 13.85 -9.22 5.63
C ASN A 133 12.60 -9.04 6.49
N ARG A 134 12.66 -8.08 7.42
CA ARG A 134 11.52 -7.67 8.26
C ARG A 134 11.72 -6.27 8.78
N CYS A 135 10.62 -5.64 9.19
CA CYS A 135 10.67 -4.31 9.77
C CYS A 135 11.17 -4.34 11.20
N THR A 136 11.89 -3.28 11.57
CA THR A 136 12.46 -3.08 12.89
C THR A 136 12.17 -1.66 13.35
N TYR A 137 12.13 -1.45 14.65
CA TYR A 137 11.82 -0.16 15.24
C TYR A 137 13.09 0.70 15.41
N GLY A 138 12.90 2.01 15.15
CA GLY A 138 13.94 3.02 15.43
C GLY A 138 14.74 3.38 14.20
N VAL A 139 14.31 4.43 13.47
CA VAL A 139 15.00 4.88 12.23
C VAL A 139 16.43 5.34 12.49
N SER A 140 16.74 5.74 13.72
CA SER A 140 18.09 6.17 14.12
C SER A 140 18.91 5.05 14.76
N PHE A 141 18.36 3.86 14.87
CA PHE A 141 19.00 2.73 15.55
C PHE A 141 19.29 1.60 14.59
N PRO A 142 20.31 0.77 14.90
CA PRO A 142 20.54 -0.48 14.17
C PRO A 142 19.34 -1.42 14.30
N CYS A 143 19.25 -2.40 13.39
CA CYS A 143 18.23 -3.43 13.45
C CYS A 143 18.26 -4.14 14.81
N GLU A 144 17.10 -4.25 15.45
CA GLU A 144 16.95 -4.92 16.75
C GLU A 144 17.34 -6.40 16.70
N TYR A 145 17.33 -7.01 15.51
CA TYR A 145 17.50 -8.44 15.33
C TYR A 145 18.92 -8.83 14.90
N CYS A 146 19.55 -8.05 14.02
CA CYS A 146 20.86 -8.39 13.47
C CYS A 146 21.92 -7.28 13.64
N GLY A 147 21.53 -6.11 14.10
CA GLY A 147 22.45 -4.99 14.28
C GLY A 147 22.85 -4.26 12.99
N ASN A 148 22.26 -4.64 11.85
CA ASN A 148 22.52 -3.95 10.59
C ASN A 148 22.07 -2.50 10.65
N ASP A 149 22.82 -1.62 10.00
CA ASP A 149 22.47 -0.20 9.95
C ASP A 149 21.34 0.06 8.95
N SER A 150 20.44 0.97 9.29
CA SER A 150 19.29 1.29 8.46
C SER A 150 19.65 1.93 7.11
N GLY A 151 20.84 2.52 7.02
CA GLY A 151 21.18 3.33 5.86
C GLY A 151 20.42 4.66 5.81
N VAL A 152 19.53 4.91 6.75
CA VAL A 152 18.82 6.17 6.87
C VAL A 152 19.72 7.19 7.55
N MET A 153 19.72 8.43 7.05
CA MET A 153 20.50 9.49 7.67
C MET A 153 20.07 9.70 9.12
N ARG A 154 21.05 9.69 10.01
CA ARG A 154 20.82 9.94 11.43
C ARG A 154 21.09 11.40 11.73
N PHE A 155 20.21 11.99 12.50
CA PHE A 155 20.32 13.38 12.90
C PHE A 155 20.57 13.49 14.39
#